data_48952236d7798fdcbd869142d20ab5eb
#
_entry.id   48952236d7798fdcbd869142d20ab5eb
#
_cell.length_a   1.000
_cell.length_b   1.000
_cell.length_c   1.000
_cell.angle_alpha   90.00
_cell.angle_beta   90.00
_cell.angle_gamma   90.00
#
_symmetry.space_group_name_H-M   'P 1'
#
loop_
_entity.id
_entity.type
_entity.pdbx_description
1 polymer ?
#
loop_
_entity_poly.entity_id
_entity_poly.type
_entity_poly.pdbx_seq_one_letter_code
_entity_poly.pdbx_strand_id
1 'polypeptide(L)'
;MAALHPPKHETFDVPAGTNTDPKGFVRQVETYRTADFGLYMDRSADHKEFSRLESWLLPDFGLRVSIFHYRAGHERDQHLYLDIGEFTGPDNDGRWHAEDWYLDLIDRPGRGLELEDVDELLDAHAAWLLPVDRAEAAVHIATRTMVGAASHGNDVQAWLAAEGAELTWSPR
;
A
#
# COMPACT_ATOMS: atom_id res chain seq x y z
N MET A 1 -9.34 17.38 9.23
CA MET A 1 -8.32 16.59 9.99
C MET A 1 -8.84 15.18 10.20
N ALA A 2 -8.07 14.19 9.79
CA ALA A 2 -8.38 12.82 10.16
C ALA A 2 -8.29 12.66 11.69
N ALA A 3 -9.14 11.80 12.25
CA ALA A 3 -9.07 11.48 13.68
C ALA A 3 -7.78 10.72 13.96
N LEU A 4 -7.08 11.09 15.04
CA LEU A 4 -5.88 10.39 15.48
C LEU A 4 -6.20 8.94 15.82
N HIS A 5 -5.40 8.00 15.30
CA HIS A 5 -5.59 6.57 15.49
C HIS A 5 -4.24 5.86 15.59
N PRO A 6 -4.16 4.69 16.25
CA PRO A 6 -2.96 3.85 16.19
C PRO A 6 -2.72 3.32 14.77
N PRO A 7 -1.53 2.78 14.47
CA PRO A 7 -1.26 2.15 13.19
C PRO A 7 -2.35 1.14 12.81
N LYS A 8 -2.80 1.19 11.57
CA LYS A 8 -3.81 0.25 11.06
C LYS A 8 -3.14 -1.06 10.71
N HIS A 9 -3.82 -2.17 11.02
CA HIS A 9 -3.37 -3.52 10.72
C HIS A 9 -4.34 -4.22 9.78
N GLU A 10 -3.78 -4.95 8.80
CA GLU A 10 -4.54 -5.84 7.92
C GLU A 10 -3.91 -7.23 7.91
N THR A 11 -4.74 -8.23 7.67
CA THR A 11 -4.32 -9.63 7.47
C THR A 11 -4.79 -10.13 6.10
N PHE A 12 -3.90 -10.81 5.41
CA PHE A 12 -4.14 -11.42 4.10
C PHE A 12 -3.98 -12.93 4.25
N ASP A 13 -5.09 -13.64 4.33
CA ASP A 13 -5.11 -15.10 4.53
C ASP A 13 -5.18 -15.78 3.17
N VAL A 14 -4.01 -16.12 2.64
CA VAL A 14 -3.89 -16.71 1.31
C VAL A 14 -4.57 -18.09 1.24
N PRO A 15 -4.35 -19.03 2.19
CA PRO A 15 -5.06 -20.31 2.16
C PRO A 15 -6.58 -20.19 2.25
N ALA A 16 -7.09 -19.26 3.04
CA ALA A 16 -8.53 -19.06 3.18
C ALA A 16 -9.15 -18.21 2.06
N GLY A 17 -8.33 -17.53 1.26
CA GLY A 17 -8.82 -16.62 0.22
C GLY A 17 -9.53 -15.39 0.77
N THR A 18 -9.07 -14.86 1.90
CA THR A 18 -9.69 -13.71 2.57
C THR A 18 -8.69 -12.61 2.90
N ASN A 19 -9.22 -11.40 3.05
CA ASN A 19 -8.50 -10.22 3.54
C ASN A 19 -9.32 -9.60 4.67
N THR A 20 -8.72 -9.48 5.84
CA THR A 20 -9.34 -8.80 6.98
C THR A 20 -8.85 -7.36 7.04
N ASP A 21 -9.74 -6.41 6.85
CA ASP A 21 -9.43 -4.99 6.81
C ASP A 21 -9.13 -4.42 8.22
N PRO A 22 -8.66 -3.17 8.35
CA PRO A 22 -8.31 -2.58 9.64
C PRO A 22 -9.47 -2.47 10.64
N LYS A 23 -10.71 -2.52 10.16
CA LYS A 23 -11.92 -2.50 11.00
C LYS A 23 -12.36 -3.90 11.44
N GLY A 24 -11.66 -4.96 10.98
CA GLY A 24 -11.96 -6.34 11.29
C GLY A 24 -12.97 -7.01 10.34
N PHE A 25 -13.38 -6.35 9.27
CA PHE A 25 -14.25 -6.96 8.26
C PHE A 25 -13.47 -7.95 7.40
N VAL A 26 -13.99 -9.17 7.31
CA VAL A 26 -13.42 -10.22 6.46
C VAL A 26 -14.02 -10.11 5.07
N ARG A 27 -13.16 -9.93 4.06
CA ARG A 27 -13.54 -9.77 2.66
C ARG A 27 -13.02 -10.94 1.84
N GLN A 28 -13.83 -11.42 0.90
CA GLN A 28 -13.40 -12.43 -0.04
C GLN A 28 -12.40 -11.84 -1.04
N VAL A 29 -11.40 -12.65 -1.40
CA VAL A 29 -10.38 -12.29 -2.39
C VAL A 29 -10.54 -13.19 -3.60
N GLU A 30 -10.66 -12.60 -4.77
CA GLU A 30 -10.79 -13.36 -6.03
C GLU A 30 -9.48 -14.02 -6.44
N THR A 31 -8.36 -13.31 -6.25
CA THR A 31 -7.05 -13.82 -6.64
C THR A 31 -5.97 -13.37 -5.69
N TYR A 32 -5.20 -14.34 -5.19
CA TYR A 32 -3.88 -14.13 -4.61
C TYR A 32 -2.82 -14.73 -5.52
N ARG A 33 -1.70 -14.04 -5.70
CA ARG A 33 -0.50 -14.56 -6.36
C ARG A 33 0.73 -14.20 -5.55
N THR A 34 1.62 -15.14 -5.33
CA THR A 34 2.90 -14.90 -4.68
C THR A 34 4.00 -14.75 -5.72
N ALA A 35 4.95 -13.86 -5.45
CA ALA A 35 6.20 -13.72 -6.18
C ALA A 35 7.35 -13.65 -5.17
N ASP A 36 8.59 -13.78 -5.64
CA ASP A 36 9.77 -13.70 -4.75
C ASP A 36 9.87 -12.36 -4.02
N PHE A 37 9.30 -11.30 -4.60
CA PHE A 37 9.32 -9.94 -4.04
C PHE A 37 8.05 -9.54 -3.27
N GLY A 38 6.98 -10.35 -3.30
CA GLY A 38 5.76 -9.95 -2.59
C GLY A 38 4.50 -10.75 -2.88
N LEU A 39 3.38 -10.21 -2.41
CA LEU A 39 2.05 -10.77 -2.55
C LEU A 39 1.14 -9.85 -3.37
N TYR A 40 0.55 -10.38 -4.41
CA TYR A 40 -0.53 -9.73 -5.16
C TYR A 40 -1.91 -10.17 -4.65
N MET A 41 -2.80 -9.20 -4.52
CA MET A 41 -4.22 -9.40 -4.19
C MET A 41 -5.11 -8.67 -5.19
N ASP A 42 -6.17 -9.35 -5.62
CA ASP A 42 -7.26 -8.77 -6.40
C ASP A 42 -8.59 -9.14 -5.74
N ARG A 43 -9.37 -8.15 -5.37
CA ARG A 43 -10.69 -8.37 -4.79
C ARG A 43 -11.70 -7.32 -5.21
N SER A 44 -12.96 -7.71 -5.28
CA SER A 44 -14.07 -6.77 -5.35
C SER A 44 -14.20 -6.00 -4.02
N ALA A 45 -14.77 -4.83 -4.10
CA ALA A 45 -15.00 -3.96 -2.96
C ALA A 45 -16.45 -3.46 -2.95
N ASP A 46 -17.11 -3.67 -1.82
CA ASP A 46 -18.41 -3.08 -1.54
C ASP A 46 -18.20 -1.69 -0.92
N HIS A 47 -17.70 -0.78 -1.73
CA HIS A 47 -17.41 0.60 -1.34
C HIS A 47 -18.17 1.56 -2.25
N LYS A 48 -18.62 2.69 -1.73
CA LYS A 48 -19.39 3.68 -2.51
C LYS A 48 -18.60 4.28 -3.67
N GLU A 49 -17.28 4.38 -3.55
CA GLU A 49 -16.42 5.08 -4.52
C GLU A 49 -15.69 4.15 -5.48
N PHE A 50 -15.39 2.92 -5.08
CA PHE A 50 -14.67 1.95 -5.91
C PHE A 50 -15.27 0.55 -5.80
N SER A 51 -15.14 -0.22 -6.89
CA SER A 51 -15.74 -1.55 -7.02
C SER A 51 -14.73 -2.68 -6.94
N ARG A 52 -13.44 -2.37 -7.08
CA ARG A 52 -12.36 -3.35 -7.10
C ARG A 52 -11.06 -2.73 -6.61
N LEU A 53 -10.25 -3.53 -5.95
CA LEU A 53 -8.94 -3.15 -5.44
C LEU A 53 -7.92 -4.22 -5.82
N GLU A 54 -6.86 -3.80 -6.48
CA GLU A 54 -5.66 -4.60 -6.70
C GLU A 54 -4.53 -4.04 -5.87
N SER A 55 -3.71 -4.90 -5.25
CA SER A 55 -2.58 -4.48 -4.42
C SER A 55 -1.41 -5.44 -4.53
N TRP A 56 -0.19 -4.90 -4.49
CA TRP A 56 1.03 -5.63 -4.21
C TRP A 56 1.57 -5.26 -2.84
N LEU A 57 1.80 -6.23 -1.99
CA LEU A 57 2.58 -6.06 -0.76
C LEU A 57 4.05 -6.33 -1.07
N LEU A 58 4.93 -5.37 -0.79
CA LEU A 58 6.35 -5.40 -1.12
C LEU A 58 7.19 -5.25 0.15
N PRO A 59 7.48 -6.36 0.88
CA PRO A 59 8.17 -6.31 2.16
C PRO A 59 9.51 -5.57 2.14
N ASP A 60 10.36 -5.86 1.16
CA ASP A 60 11.70 -5.26 1.08
C ASP A 60 11.69 -3.76 0.76
N PHE A 61 10.57 -3.26 0.28
CA PHE A 61 10.40 -1.84 -0.06
C PHE A 61 9.63 -1.06 1.01
N GLY A 62 8.97 -1.74 1.94
CA GLY A 62 8.07 -1.09 2.89
C GLY A 62 6.85 -0.44 2.24
N LEU A 63 6.37 -1.01 1.14
CA LEU A 63 5.31 -0.47 0.32
C LEU A 63 4.17 -1.47 0.11
N ARG A 64 2.96 -0.95 0.10
CA ARG A 64 1.81 -1.56 -0.57
C ARG A 64 1.45 -0.68 -1.76
N VAL A 65 1.49 -1.23 -2.96
CA VAL A 65 1.17 -0.52 -4.20
C VAL A 65 -0.19 -0.96 -4.68
N SER A 66 -1.14 -0.04 -4.84
CA SER A 66 -2.53 -0.36 -5.14
C SER A 66 -3.07 0.37 -6.35
N ILE A 67 -4.01 -0.28 -7.04
CA ILE A 67 -4.91 0.33 -8.03
C ILE A 67 -6.33 0.25 -7.46
N PHE A 68 -6.97 1.41 -7.32
CA PHE A 68 -8.39 1.52 -7.00
C PHE A 68 -9.18 1.67 -8.30
N HIS A 69 -10.10 0.76 -8.57
CA HIS A 69 -11.01 0.85 -9.72
C HIS A 69 -12.24 1.63 -9.30
N TYR A 70 -12.20 2.94 -9.52
CA TYR A 70 -13.27 3.86 -9.12
C TYR A 70 -14.54 3.64 -9.94
N ARG A 71 -15.67 3.81 -9.25
CA ARG A 71 -16.99 3.85 -9.91
C ARG A 71 -17.14 5.12 -10.71
N ALA A 72 -17.98 5.09 -11.72
CA ALA A 72 -18.29 6.27 -12.53
C ALA A 72 -18.71 7.47 -11.64
N GLY A 73 -18.09 8.62 -11.89
CA GLY A 73 -18.31 9.84 -11.12
C GLY A 73 -17.49 9.97 -9.84
N HIS A 74 -16.66 8.97 -9.51
CA HIS A 74 -15.76 8.99 -8.36
C HIS A 74 -14.28 8.91 -8.74
N GLU A 75 -13.99 9.04 -10.02
CA GLU A 75 -12.61 8.99 -10.54
C GLU A 75 -11.75 10.07 -9.91
N ARG A 76 -10.50 9.70 -9.59
CA ARG A 76 -9.49 10.60 -9.01
C ARG A 76 -8.32 10.77 -9.97
N ASP A 77 -7.65 11.90 -9.89
CA ASP A 77 -6.39 12.17 -10.58
C ASP A 77 -5.26 11.37 -9.90
N GLN A 78 -5.32 10.07 -10.07
CA GLN A 78 -4.50 9.10 -9.38
C GLN A 78 -4.33 7.85 -10.25
N HIS A 79 -3.09 7.41 -10.43
CA HIS A 79 -2.79 6.14 -11.08
C HIS A 79 -2.57 5.05 -10.03
N LEU A 80 -1.49 5.17 -9.26
CA LEU A 80 -1.19 4.24 -8.16
C LEU A 80 -1.32 4.95 -6.81
N TYR A 81 -1.65 4.16 -5.81
CA TYR A 81 -1.65 4.56 -4.41
C TYR A 81 -0.65 3.69 -3.65
N LEU A 82 0.30 4.31 -2.95
CA LEU A 82 1.34 3.61 -2.22
C LEU A 82 1.20 3.89 -0.72
N ASP A 83 0.83 2.86 0.05
CA ASP A 83 0.90 2.92 1.51
C ASP A 83 2.32 2.57 1.98
N ILE A 84 2.82 3.32 2.94
CA ILE A 84 4.12 3.09 3.58
C ILE A 84 3.92 2.40 4.93
N GLY A 85 4.69 1.36 5.18
CA GLY A 85 4.58 0.61 6.43
C GLY A 85 5.44 -0.63 6.48
N GLU A 86 5.03 -1.56 7.30
CA GLU A 86 5.65 -2.88 7.41
C GLU A 86 4.71 -3.93 6.83
N PHE A 87 5.22 -4.66 5.84
CA PHE A 87 4.51 -5.72 5.14
C PHE A 87 5.32 -6.99 5.26
N THR A 88 4.74 -8.03 5.85
CA THR A 88 5.45 -9.27 6.17
C THR A 88 4.64 -10.50 5.76
N GLY A 89 5.34 -11.58 5.46
CA GLY A 89 4.73 -12.88 5.18
C GLY A 89 5.53 -13.70 4.16
N PRO A 90 5.04 -14.93 3.89
CA PRO A 90 4.00 -15.61 4.65
C PRO A 90 4.51 -16.03 6.05
N ASP A 91 3.62 -16.03 7.03
CA ASP A 91 3.87 -16.68 8.33
C ASP A 91 3.69 -18.20 8.22
N ASN A 92 3.77 -18.91 9.34
CA ASN A 92 3.64 -20.38 9.37
C ASN A 92 2.25 -20.89 8.93
N ASP A 93 1.24 -20.04 8.96
CA ASP A 93 -0.12 -20.35 8.54
C ASP A 93 -0.43 -19.86 7.11
N GLY A 94 0.56 -19.34 6.40
CA GLY A 94 0.42 -18.81 5.05
C GLY A 94 -0.22 -17.42 5.00
N ARG A 95 -0.28 -16.71 6.11
CA ARG A 95 -0.86 -15.37 6.22
C ARG A 95 0.20 -14.30 6.03
N TRP A 96 -0.22 -13.19 5.42
CA TRP A 96 0.57 -11.98 5.31
C TRP A 96 -0.05 -10.89 6.17
N HIS A 97 0.79 -9.95 6.62
CA HIS A 97 0.40 -8.91 7.56
C HIS A 97 0.87 -7.55 7.08
N ALA A 98 0.06 -6.53 7.32
CA ALA A 98 0.39 -5.14 7.03
C ALA A 98 0.19 -4.28 8.29
N GLU A 99 1.13 -3.39 8.52
CA GLU A 99 1.02 -2.30 9.49
C GLU A 99 1.28 -0.98 8.75
N ASP A 100 0.29 -0.11 8.74
CA ASP A 100 0.34 1.19 8.08
C ASP A 100 1.06 2.22 8.97
N TRP A 101 2.04 2.94 8.43
CA TRP A 101 2.79 3.98 9.12
C TRP A 101 2.44 5.39 8.64
N TYR A 102 1.19 5.61 8.29
CA TYR A 102 0.53 6.90 7.99
C TYR A 102 0.91 7.54 6.66
N LEU A 103 2.19 7.59 6.28
CA LEU A 103 2.61 8.24 5.05
C LEU A 103 2.10 7.50 3.82
N ASP A 104 1.56 8.27 2.87
CA ASP A 104 1.11 7.78 1.58
C ASP A 104 1.84 8.50 0.44
N LEU A 105 2.04 7.80 -0.66
CA LEU A 105 2.51 8.38 -1.91
C LEU A 105 1.45 8.17 -2.98
N ILE A 106 1.01 9.26 -3.59
CA ILE A 106 0.02 9.22 -4.67
C ILE A 106 0.72 9.47 -6.00
N ASP A 107 0.58 8.50 -6.91
CA ASP A 107 1.09 8.66 -8.27
C ASP A 107 0.11 9.51 -9.09
N ARG A 108 0.49 10.76 -9.30
CA ARG A 108 -0.30 11.73 -10.06
C ARG A 108 0.09 11.69 -11.54
N PRO A 109 -0.82 11.39 -12.45
CA PRO A 109 -0.52 11.37 -13.88
C PRO A 109 0.19 12.64 -14.35
N GLY A 110 1.37 12.46 -14.96
CA GLY A 110 2.19 13.56 -15.48
C GLY A 110 2.93 14.41 -14.42
N ARG A 111 2.80 14.10 -13.13
CA ARG A 111 3.44 14.87 -12.04
C ARG A 111 4.35 14.05 -11.12
N GLY A 112 4.27 12.72 -11.22
CA GLY A 112 5.03 11.82 -10.36
C GLY A 112 4.37 11.61 -8.98
N LEU A 113 5.19 11.21 -8.01
CA LEU A 113 4.72 10.88 -6.67
C LEU A 113 4.56 12.14 -5.81
N GLU A 114 3.43 12.23 -5.13
CA GLU A 114 3.09 13.27 -4.15
C GLU A 114 2.99 12.64 -2.78
N LEU A 115 3.71 13.20 -1.80
CA LEU A 115 3.71 12.72 -0.42
C LEU A 115 2.53 13.32 0.35
N GLU A 116 1.75 12.48 1.01
CA GLU A 116 0.60 12.87 1.84
C GLU A 116 0.72 12.35 3.26
N ASP A 117 -0.07 12.96 4.16
CA ASP A 117 -0.27 12.55 5.55
C ASP A 117 0.96 12.70 6.48
N VAL A 118 1.85 13.64 6.17
CA VAL A 118 2.99 13.98 7.04
C VAL A 118 2.51 14.47 8.41
N ASP A 119 1.46 15.26 8.44
CA ASP A 119 0.82 15.75 9.67
C ASP A 119 0.28 14.58 10.52
N GLU A 120 -0.37 13.58 9.93
CA GLU A 120 -0.83 12.38 10.64
C GLU A 120 0.33 11.59 11.27
N LEU A 121 1.44 11.42 10.53
CA LEU A 121 2.65 10.77 11.04
C LEU A 121 3.19 11.50 12.28
N LEU A 122 3.33 12.81 12.19
CA LEU A 122 3.88 13.62 13.27
C LEU A 122 2.96 13.65 14.49
N ASP A 123 1.66 13.76 14.29
CA ASP A 123 0.66 13.71 15.35
C ASP A 123 0.63 12.34 16.04
N ALA A 124 0.70 11.27 15.28
CA ALA A 124 0.77 9.90 15.82
C ALA A 124 2.04 9.68 16.65
N HIS A 125 3.19 10.16 16.16
CA HIS A 125 4.43 10.10 16.92
C HIS A 125 4.36 10.94 18.22
N ALA A 126 3.87 12.16 18.14
CA ALA A 126 3.71 13.04 19.30
C ALA A 126 2.75 12.46 20.37
N ALA A 127 1.76 11.69 19.93
CA ALA A 127 0.81 11.00 20.79
C ALA A 127 1.27 9.61 21.28
N TRP A 128 2.53 9.23 21.03
CA TRP A 128 3.12 7.93 21.40
C TRP A 128 2.44 6.71 20.75
N LEU A 129 1.70 6.92 19.65
CA LEU A 129 1.08 5.84 18.88
C LEU A 129 2.05 5.18 17.89
N LEU A 130 3.04 5.93 17.42
CA LEU A 130 4.08 5.44 16.52
C LEU A 130 5.47 5.72 17.11
N PRO A 131 6.29 4.65 17.39
CA PRO A 131 7.65 4.83 17.87
C PRO A 131 8.52 5.59 16.87
N VAL A 132 9.56 6.27 17.37
CA VAL A 132 10.46 7.10 16.56
C VAL A 132 11.17 6.30 15.46
N ASP A 133 11.57 5.07 15.73
CA ASP A 133 12.24 4.19 14.77
C ASP A 133 11.34 3.88 13.55
N ARG A 134 10.04 3.67 13.77
CA ARG A 134 9.08 3.46 12.69
C ARG A 134 8.76 4.74 11.95
N ALA A 135 8.64 5.86 12.65
CA ALA A 135 8.46 7.17 12.02
C ALA A 135 9.66 7.52 11.12
N GLU A 136 10.88 7.29 11.60
CA GLU A 136 12.10 7.48 10.82
C GLU A 136 12.15 6.54 9.60
N ALA A 137 11.83 5.25 9.79
CA ALA A 137 11.75 4.28 8.70
C ALA A 137 10.73 4.70 7.63
N ALA A 138 9.56 5.19 8.03
CA ALA A 138 8.54 5.68 7.10
C ALA A 138 9.06 6.83 6.22
N VAL A 139 9.78 7.79 6.82
CA VAL A 139 10.38 8.91 6.07
C VAL A 139 11.46 8.41 5.10
N HIS A 140 12.30 7.47 5.51
CA HIS A 140 13.31 6.88 4.64
C HIS A 140 12.69 6.12 3.46
N ILE A 141 11.63 5.35 3.69
CA ILE A 141 10.89 4.65 2.63
C ILE A 141 10.31 5.66 1.65
N ALA A 142 9.65 6.71 2.13
CA ALA A 142 9.08 7.75 1.28
C ALA A 142 10.15 8.41 0.40
N THR A 143 11.26 8.82 1.00
CA THR A 143 12.38 9.48 0.31
C THR A 143 13.01 8.56 -0.75
N ARG A 144 13.32 7.32 -0.38
CA ARG A 144 13.88 6.32 -1.29
C ARG A 144 12.97 6.09 -2.50
N THR A 145 11.68 5.96 -2.26
CA THR A 145 10.68 5.70 -3.31
C THR A 145 10.54 6.90 -4.25
N MET A 146 10.46 8.11 -3.71
CA MET A 146 10.36 9.33 -4.52
C MET A 146 11.61 9.56 -5.37
N VAL A 147 12.81 9.37 -4.81
CA VAL A 147 14.09 9.49 -5.53
C VAL A 147 14.19 8.39 -6.60
N GLY A 148 13.79 7.16 -6.28
CA GLY A 148 13.77 6.04 -7.22
C GLY A 148 12.88 6.32 -8.43
N ALA A 149 11.64 6.76 -8.19
CA ALA A 149 10.71 7.12 -9.25
C ALA A 149 11.23 8.28 -10.09
N ALA A 150 11.75 9.33 -9.47
CA ALA A 150 12.31 10.49 -10.18
C ALA A 150 13.48 10.12 -11.10
N SER A 151 14.33 9.19 -10.67
CA SER A 151 15.46 8.68 -11.47
C SER A 151 15.05 7.80 -12.66
N HIS A 152 13.77 7.41 -12.71
CA HIS A 152 13.18 6.59 -13.76
C HIS A 152 12.04 7.31 -14.50
N GLY A 153 12.17 8.60 -14.73
CA GLY A 153 11.20 9.40 -15.47
C GLY A 153 9.86 9.59 -14.75
N ASN A 154 9.88 9.62 -13.42
CA ASN A 154 8.69 9.64 -12.56
C ASN A 154 7.79 8.39 -12.69
N ASP A 155 8.40 7.26 -13.07
CA ASP A 155 7.71 5.98 -13.17
C ASP A 155 8.16 5.05 -12.02
N VAL A 156 7.35 4.96 -10.99
CA VAL A 156 7.65 4.12 -9.82
C VAL A 156 7.69 2.63 -10.17
N GLN A 157 6.87 2.17 -11.12
CA GLN A 157 6.89 0.77 -11.55
C GLN A 157 8.18 0.42 -12.30
N ALA A 158 8.69 1.36 -13.12
CA ALA A 158 9.99 1.19 -13.79
C ALA A 158 11.13 1.10 -12.77
N TRP A 159 11.11 1.93 -11.73
CA TRP A 159 12.08 1.85 -10.64
C TRP A 159 11.98 0.52 -9.89
N LEU A 160 10.78 0.09 -9.50
CA LEU A 160 10.57 -1.18 -8.81
C LEU A 160 11.04 -2.36 -9.65
N ALA A 161 10.77 -2.36 -10.96
CA ALA A 161 11.24 -3.40 -11.88
C ALA A 161 12.78 -3.43 -11.95
N ALA A 162 13.44 -2.28 -11.99
CA ALA A 162 14.90 -2.18 -11.96
C ALA A 162 15.51 -2.71 -10.66
N GLU A 163 14.77 -2.62 -9.55
CA GLU A 163 15.13 -3.15 -8.24
C GLU A 163 14.70 -4.63 -8.04
N GLY A 164 14.15 -5.29 -9.06
CA GLY A 164 13.77 -6.70 -9.03
C GLY A 164 12.30 -6.99 -8.73
N ALA A 165 11.45 -5.98 -8.62
CA ALA A 165 10.01 -6.12 -8.36
C ALA A 165 9.21 -5.65 -9.57
N GLU A 166 9.03 -6.51 -10.56
CA GLU A 166 8.20 -6.23 -11.74
C GLU A 166 6.72 -6.50 -11.42
N LEU A 167 5.96 -5.43 -11.20
CA LEU A 167 4.55 -5.54 -10.86
C LEU A 167 3.72 -5.87 -12.09
N THR A 168 2.82 -6.84 -11.95
CA THR A 168 1.84 -7.20 -12.95
C THR A 168 0.43 -7.06 -12.39
N TRP A 169 -0.50 -6.65 -13.23
CA TRP A 169 -1.89 -6.38 -12.88
C TRP A 169 -2.82 -7.26 -13.69
N SER A 170 -4.03 -7.48 -13.20
CA SER A 170 -5.01 -8.26 -13.95
C SER A 170 -5.44 -7.52 -15.20
N PRO A 171 -5.69 -8.23 -16.32
CA PRO A 171 -6.26 -7.63 -17.52
C PRO A 171 -7.61 -6.98 -17.22
N ARG A 172 -7.90 -5.83 -17.82
CA ARG A 172 -9.19 -5.16 -17.78
C ARG A 172 -10.17 -5.77 -18.76
#